data_e8b003839471b61d73728c18e2df68a7
#
_entry.id   e8b003839471b61d73728c18e2df68a7
#
_cell.length_a   1.000
_cell.length_b   1.000
_cell.length_c   1.000
_cell.angle_alpha   90.00
_cell.angle_beta   90.00
_cell.angle_gamma   90.00
#
_symmetry.space_group_name_H-M   'P 1'
#
loop_
_entity.id
_entity.type
_entity.pdbx_description
1 polymer ?
#
loop_
_entity_poly.entity_id
_entity_poly.type
_entity_poly.pdbx_seq_one_letter_code
_entity_poly.pdbx_strand_id
1 'polypeptide(L)'
;MARRMTSNVFTKKVLFIRSIFTILSVFIFIFTITLSPIYSKSIQKLPISTKTIDGRPTTGSSLAVANSKGYSIDQRYSPAGSIITEIKTGQILWDENSTRKWTPASMSKLMTVALTYDAIKKGKLSINTAVPVKERHARIAANSSLSNNNMQVGASYTVGELIELIAVPSSAAATYMLMDLLAPDIDTFVKMMNKKAKELGMVNTRYVNPIGVLNVLLGKDGPSGDPYADNYTTAHDYACLCTYLVTNYPDLLKHTKNANLVSKPGTIYEEHFEGHNYSLAGEKYAFPGADGIKTGSARKGYNYSLTAKQGNTRMIEIILGVSVWEDELAESMRHPIGNSILEDAFAKYEYRKLLSAGTYSVKGKIIRVKKDFYDCVPKDYKPKFICDFKTKTLKLNISNRKYINGFTEPSAKFTILEDNAKSGVSSSNGSFILFMKKIFIFIIILICLLFIRSYISYKNRASKRKYERRR
;
A
#
# COMPACT_ATOMS: atom_id res chain seq x y z
N MET A 1 -58.65 42.07 52.05
CA MET A 1 -58.38 42.31 50.62
C MET A 1 -56.92 42.77 50.33
N ALA A 2 -56.17 43.29 51.26
CA ALA A 2 -54.81 43.84 51.04
C ALA A 2 -53.71 42.80 50.86
N ARG A 3 -53.80 41.54 51.34
CA ARG A 3 -52.79 40.47 51.23
C ARG A 3 -52.67 39.82 49.79
N ARG A 4 -53.76 39.85 48.98
CA ARG A 4 -53.74 39.29 47.61
C ARG A 4 -53.14 40.20 46.55
N MET A 5 -53.09 41.52 46.78
CA MET A 5 -52.50 42.47 45.80
C MET A 5 -50.97 42.52 45.88
N THR A 6 -50.35 42.24 47.00
CA THR A 6 -48.88 42.26 47.14
C THR A 6 -48.20 41.03 46.54
N SER A 7 -48.89 39.84 46.54
CA SER A 7 -48.40 38.60 45.94
C SER A 7 -48.29 38.71 44.41
N ASN A 8 -49.27 39.32 43.76
CA ASN A 8 -49.31 39.37 42.28
C ASN A 8 -48.27 40.33 41.69
N VAL A 9 -47.85 41.36 42.40
CA VAL A 9 -46.79 42.28 41.95
C VAL A 9 -45.42 41.67 42.14
N PHE A 10 -45.20 40.87 43.21
CA PHE A 10 -43.97 40.17 43.46
C PHE A 10 -43.73 39.07 42.43
N THR A 11 -44.76 38.27 42.12
CA THR A 11 -44.70 37.19 41.15
C THR A 11 -44.42 37.71 39.72
N LYS A 12 -45.07 38.80 39.33
CA LYS A 12 -44.81 39.46 38.02
C LYS A 12 -43.37 40.01 37.92
N LYS A 13 -42.80 40.53 39.00
CA LYS A 13 -41.40 40.99 39.00
C LYS A 13 -40.37 39.86 38.91
N VAL A 14 -40.63 38.73 39.62
CA VAL A 14 -39.78 37.54 39.56
C VAL A 14 -39.81 36.92 38.15
N LEU A 15 -41.00 36.84 37.54
CA LEU A 15 -41.15 36.37 36.14
C LEU A 15 -40.43 37.31 35.15
N PHE A 16 -40.50 38.62 35.32
CA PHE A 16 -39.80 39.59 34.45
C PHE A 16 -38.28 39.48 34.56
N ILE A 17 -37.76 39.33 35.79
CA ILE A 17 -36.34 39.13 36.02
C ILE A 17 -35.83 37.80 35.42
N ARG A 18 -36.61 36.68 35.59
CA ARG A 18 -36.33 35.40 34.95
C ARG A 18 -36.30 35.48 33.42
N SER A 19 -37.26 36.17 32.80
CA SER A 19 -37.27 36.39 31.34
C SER A 19 -36.05 37.14 30.83
N ILE A 20 -35.58 38.16 31.56
CA ILE A 20 -34.38 38.90 31.22
C ILE A 20 -33.13 38.02 31.32
N PHE A 21 -33.04 37.20 32.40
CA PHE A 21 -31.91 36.26 32.52
C PHE A 21 -31.93 35.18 31.43
N THR A 22 -33.09 34.70 31.02
CA THR A 22 -33.19 33.72 29.92
C THR A 22 -32.82 34.35 28.60
N ILE A 23 -33.27 35.56 28.33
CA ILE A 23 -32.89 36.30 27.10
C ILE A 23 -31.37 36.59 27.08
N LEU A 24 -30.78 36.98 28.20
CA LEU A 24 -29.34 37.25 28.32
C LEU A 24 -28.51 36.00 28.14
N SER A 25 -28.93 34.85 28.71
CA SER A 25 -28.24 33.58 28.54
C SER A 25 -28.34 33.05 27.09
N VAL A 26 -29.49 33.24 26.42
CA VAL A 26 -29.60 32.91 24.99
C VAL A 26 -28.73 33.83 24.14
N PHE A 27 -28.65 35.10 24.44
CA PHE A 27 -27.74 36.05 23.75
C PHE A 27 -26.26 35.72 23.99
N ILE A 28 -25.86 35.36 25.21
CA ILE A 28 -24.49 34.93 25.51
C ILE A 28 -24.19 33.62 24.79
N PHE A 29 -25.12 32.68 24.70
CA PHE A 29 -24.95 31.41 24.00
C PHE A 29 -24.82 31.60 22.48
N ILE A 30 -25.68 32.45 21.87
CA ILE A 30 -25.58 32.81 20.45
C ILE A 30 -24.25 33.55 20.18
N PHE A 31 -23.82 34.42 21.07
CA PHE A 31 -22.59 35.18 20.94
C PHE A 31 -21.34 34.31 21.10
N THR A 32 -21.37 33.29 21.96
CA THR A 32 -20.28 32.29 22.07
C THR A 32 -20.20 31.37 20.85
N ILE A 33 -21.33 31.05 20.23
CA ILE A 33 -21.35 30.26 18.97
C ILE A 33 -20.84 31.12 17.79
N THR A 34 -21.23 32.39 17.71
CA THR A 34 -20.78 33.28 16.61
C THR A 34 -19.35 33.79 16.79
N LEU A 35 -18.82 33.75 18.01
CA LEU A 35 -17.40 34.05 18.33
C LEU A 35 -16.53 32.81 18.41
N SER A 36 -17.04 31.62 18.05
CA SER A 36 -16.13 30.52 17.75
C SER A 36 -15.06 31.06 16.80
N PRO A 37 -13.77 31.03 17.15
CA PRO A 37 -12.76 31.55 16.27
C PRO A 37 -12.96 30.80 14.95
N ILE A 38 -13.29 31.53 13.89
CA ILE A 38 -13.03 31.05 12.54
C ILE A 38 -11.53 30.82 12.58
N TYR A 39 -11.15 29.55 12.86
CA TYR A 39 -9.77 29.12 12.82
C TYR A 39 -9.36 29.37 11.37
N SER A 40 -8.87 30.55 11.10
CA SER A 40 -8.13 30.84 9.88
C SER A 40 -6.96 29.88 9.93
N LYS A 41 -7.17 28.69 9.34
CA LYS A 41 -6.14 27.66 9.23
C LYS A 41 -4.99 28.38 8.54
N SER A 42 -3.98 28.76 9.31
CA SER A 42 -2.83 29.49 8.76
C SER A 42 -2.30 28.70 7.59
N ILE A 43 -2.25 29.32 6.41
CA ILE A 43 -1.78 28.66 5.19
C ILE A 43 -0.35 28.21 5.44
N GLN A 44 -0.16 26.90 5.51
CA GLN A 44 1.15 26.31 5.79
C GLN A 44 2.09 26.59 4.62
N LYS A 45 3.34 26.94 4.94
CA LYS A 45 4.39 27.07 3.93
C LYS A 45 4.82 25.69 3.46
N LEU A 46 4.75 25.44 2.15
CA LEU A 46 5.24 24.17 1.59
C LEU A 46 6.77 24.09 1.75
N PRO A 47 7.31 23.00 2.32
CA PRO A 47 8.76 22.83 2.47
C PRO A 47 9.40 22.58 1.09
N ILE A 48 9.98 23.60 0.49
CA ILE A 48 10.74 23.51 -0.76
C ILE A 48 12.24 23.53 -0.49
N SER A 49 13.03 22.92 -1.37
CA SER A 49 14.49 22.96 -1.34
C SER A 49 15.05 23.01 -2.76
N THR A 50 16.16 23.70 -2.92
CA THR A 50 17.01 23.62 -4.10
C THR A 50 18.05 22.50 -3.99
N LYS A 51 18.39 22.06 -2.77
CA LYS A 51 19.35 20.98 -2.53
C LYS A 51 18.65 19.63 -2.81
N THR A 52 19.13 18.95 -3.83
CA THR A 52 18.65 17.62 -4.23
C THR A 52 19.35 16.55 -3.40
N ILE A 53 18.60 15.48 -3.08
CA ILE A 53 19.15 14.27 -2.44
C ILE A 53 19.31 13.19 -3.52
N ASP A 54 20.35 12.41 -3.41
CA ASP A 54 20.56 11.25 -4.27
C ASP A 54 19.70 10.06 -3.79
N GLY A 55 18.86 9.57 -4.68
CA GLY A 55 17.94 8.47 -4.44
C GLY A 55 18.26 7.20 -5.20
N ARG A 56 19.52 7.04 -5.67
CA ARG A 56 19.93 5.81 -6.33
C ARG A 56 19.64 4.58 -5.47
N PRO A 57 19.24 3.45 -6.08
CA PRO A 57 19.13 2.19 -5.35
C PRO A 57 20.48 1.82 -4.73
N THR A 58 20.44 1.13 -3.61
CA THR A 58 21.64 0.51 -3.05
C THR A 58 22.11 -0.58 -4.01
N THR A 59 23.40 -0.62 -4.28
CA THR A 59 24.06 -1.61 -5.17
C THR A 59 25.18 -2.29 -4.42
N GLY A 60 25.52 -3.52 -4.81
CA GLY A 60 26.60 -4.28 -4.17
C GLY A 60 26.39 -5.77 -4.31
N SER A 61 27.01 -6.55 -3.44
CA SER A 61 26.83 -7.99 -3.34
C SER A 61 25.87 -8.33 -2.20
N SER A 62 24.74 -8.94 -2.54
CA SER A 62 23.77 -9.44 -1.54
C SER A 62 24.39 -10.53 -0.64
N LEU A 63 25.30 -11.34 -1.18
CA LEU A 63 26.10 -12.28 -0.42
C LEU A 63 26.99 -11.57 0.62
N ALA A 64 27.66 -10.48 0.24
CA ALA A 64 28.47 -9.71 1.18
C ALA A 64 27.63 -9.10 2.29
N VAL A 65 26.42 -8.64 1.98
CA VAL A 65 25.45 -8.16 3.00
C VAL A 65 25.07 -9.29 3.96
N ALA A 66 24.74 -10.49 3.45
CA ALA A 66 24.44 -11.65 4.28
C ALA A 66 25.60 -12.03 5.21
N ASN A 67 26.83 -12.06 4.66
CA ASN A 67 28.03 -12.37 5.44
C ASN A 67 28.33 -11.32 6.51
N SER A 68 28.06 -10.05 6.23
CA SER A 68 28.19 -8.98 7.24
C SER A 68 27.22 -9.11 8.41
N LYS A 69 26.12 -9.85 8.22
CA LYS A 69 25.11 -10.18 9.26
C LYS A 69 25.38 -11.53 9.96
N GLY A 70 26.54 -12.14 9.72
CA GLY A 70 26.98 -13.36 10.38
C GLY A 70 26.66 -14.67 9.67
N TYR A 71 26.12 -14.62 8.46
CA TYR A 71 25.94 -15.82 7.64
C TYR A 71 27.25 -16.14 6.91
N SER A 72 28.02 -17.10 7.33
CA SER A 72 29.27 -17.50 6.67
C SER A 72 28.99 -18.26 5.36
N ILE A 73 28.51 -17.55 4.34
CA ILE A 73 28.08 -18.10 3.05
C ILE A 73 29.23 -18.03 2.05
N ASP A 74 29.55 -19.15 1.42
CA ASP A 74 30.62 -19.27 0.42
C ASP A 74 30.31 -18.44 -0.83
N GLN A 75 31.36 -17.88 -1.47
CA GLN A 75 31.26 -17.04 -2.67
C GLN A 75 30.57 -17.72 -3.86
N ARG A 76 30.63 -19.06 -3.95
CA ARG A 76 29.95 -19.85 -5.00
C ARG A 76 28.43 -19.69 -4.99
N TYR A 77 27.86 -19.22 -3.88
CA TYR A 77 26.42 -18.97 -3.73
C TYR A 77 26.01 -17.54 -4.14
N SER A 78 26.93 -16.75 -4.70
CA SER A 78 26.57 -15.42 -5.20
C SER A 78 25.44 -15.50 -6.23
N PRO A 79 24.35 -14.72 -6.06
CA PRO A 79 23.28 -14.69 -7.03
C PRO A 79 23.72 -14.19 -8.40
N ALA A 80 23.08 -14.69 -9.45
CA ALA A 80 23.24 -14.13 -10.80
C ALA A 80 22.67 -12.70 -10.90
N GLY A 81 21.63 -12.42 -10.11
CA GLY A 81 21.05 -11.08 -9.96
C GLY A 81 20.01 -11.04 -8.85
N SER A 82 19.86 -9.87 -8.25
CA SER A 82 18.86 -9.62 -7.21
C SER A 82 18.27 -8.21 -7.32
N ILE A 83 17.05 -8.03 -6.82
CA ILE A 83 16.35 -6.74 -6.77
C ILE A 83 15.40 -6.68 -5.58
N ILE A 84 15.26 -5.48 -4.99
CA ILE A 84 14.16 -5.15 -4.08
C ILE A 84 13.44 -3.93 -4.62
N THR A 85 12.10 -4.00 -4.63
CA THR A 85 11.24 -2.89 -5.06
C THR A 85 10.14 -2.62 -4.02
N GLU A 86 9.74 -1.35 -3.89
CA GLU A 86 8.54 -1.00 -3.14
C GLU A 86 7.31 -1.05 -4.05
N ILE A 87 6.25 -1.74 -3.61
CA ILE A 87 5.13 -2.13 -4.49
C ILE A 87 4.24 -0.98 -4.95
N LYS A 88 4.08 0.09 -4.14
CA LYS A 88 3.16 1.21 -4.46
C LYS A 88 3.77 2.19 -5.45
N THR A 89 5.07 2.38 -5.37
CA THR A 89 5.80 3.32 -6.20
C THR A 89 6.55 2.65 -7.35
N GLY A 90 6.78 1.33 -7.26
CA GLY A 90 7.66 0.59 -8.17
C GLY A 90 9.13 1.00 -8.04
N GLN A 91 9.49 1.76 -7.00
CA GLN A 91 10.87 2.23 -6.79
C GLN A 91 11.79 1.05 -6.51
N ILE A 92 12.93 1.02 -7.18
CA ILE A 92 14.00 0.07 -6.93
C ILE A 92 14.82 0.58 -5.74
N LEU A 93 14.93 -0.25 -4.70
CA LEU A 93 15.65 0.07 -3.47
C LEU A 93 16.99 -0.64 -3.40
N TRP A 94 17.10 -1.83 -4.02
CA TRP A 94 18.30 -2.63 -4.18
C TRP A 94 18.42 -3.11 -5.62
N ASP A 95 19.63 -3.08 -6.18
CA ASP A 95 19.92 -3.50 -7.56
C ASP A 95 21.30 -4.17 -7.64
N GLU A 96 21.31 -5.49 -7.79
CA GLU A 96 22.51 -6.29 -8.07
C GLU A 96 22.29 -7.06 -9.38
N ASN A 97 22.90 -6.60 -10.48
CA ASN A 97 22.77 -7.24 -11.79
C ASN A 97 21.31 -7.57 -12.18
N SER A 98 20.33 -6.76 -11.74
CA SER A 98 18.90 -7.06 -11.84
C SER A 98 18.41 -7.22 -13.28
N THR A 99 19.15 -6.73 -14.28
CA THR A 99 18.85 -6.84 -15.71
C THR A 99 19.54 -8.03 -16.39
N ARG A 100 20.34 -8.82 -15.65
CA ARG A 100 20.97 -10.02 -16.17
C ARG A 100 19.92 -11.09 -16.49
N LYS A 101 19.96 -11.61 -17.72
CA LYS A 101 19.05 -12.70 -18.13
C LYS A 101 19.41 -14.00 -17.43
N TRP A 102 18.40 -14.68 -16.89
CA TRP A 102 18.52 -15.92 -16.18
C TRP A 102 17.31 -16.82 -16.43
N THR A 103 17.44 -18.14 -16.20
CA THR A 103 16.28 -19.05 -16.25
C THR A 103 15.43 -18.87 -15.00
N PRO A 104 14.11 -18.61 -15.12
CA PRO A 104 13.22 -18.52 -13.96
C PRO A 104 12.87 -19.85 -13.35
N ALA A 105 13.12 -20.96 -14.04
CA ALA A 105 12.66 -22.28 -13.63
C ALA A 105 11.16 -22.28 -13.28
N SER A 106 10.76 -23.01 -12.24
CA SER A 106 9.36 -23.08 -11.78
C SER A 106 8.72 -21.75 -11.38
N MET A 107 9.49 -20.67 -11.26
CA MET A 107 8.91 -19.34 -11.11
C MET A 107 8.06 -18.96 -12.33
N SER A 108 8.32 -19.55 -13.51
CA SER A 108 7.49 -19.40 -14.74
C SER A 108 6.00 -19.64 -14.50
N LYS A 109 5.65 -20.54 -13.58
CA LYS A 109 4.27 -20.92 -13.24
C LYS A 109 3.44 -19.75 -12.70
N LEU A 110 4.09 -18.71 -12.13
CA LEU A 110 3.36 -17.51 -11.72
C LEU A 110 2.73 -16.74 -12.88
N MET A 111 3.25 -16.85 -14.11
CA MET A 111 2.58 -16.26 -15.28
C MET A 111 1.26 -16.98 -15.58
N THR A 112 1.20 -18.30 -15.39
CA THR A 112 -0.07 -19.06 -15.49
C THR A 112 -1.05 -18.58 -14.42
N VAL A 113 -0.61 -18.40 -13.20
CA VAL A 113 -1.44 -17.86 -12.11
C VAL A 113 -1.93 -16.45 -12.44
N ALA A 114 -1.09 -15.59 -13.02
CA ALA A 114 -1.51 -14.24 -13.45
C ALA A 114 -2.61 -14.26 -14.52
N LEU A 115 -2.46 -15.12 -15.52
CA LEU A 115 -3.48 -15.30 -16.57
C LEU A 115 -4.78 -15.89 -16.02
N THR A 116 -4.69 -16.78 -15.03
CA THR A 116 -5.85 -17.36 -14.33
C THR A 116 -6.61 -16.28 -13.55
N TYR A 117 -5.92 -15.47 -12.77
CA TYR A 117 -6.56 -14.34 -12.07
C TYR A 117 -7.15 -13.29 -13.02
N ASP A 118 -6.51 -13.06 -14.17
CA ASP A 118 -7.08 -12.20 -15.21
C ASP A 118 -8.40 -12.76 -15.77
N ALA A 119 -8.49 -14.09 -15.92
CA ALA A 119 -9.71 -14.76 -16.36
C ALA A 119 -10.81 -14.71 -15.29
N ILE A 120 -10.44 -14.88 -14.02
CA ILE A 120 -11.36 -14.71 -12.87
C ILE A 120 -11.90 -13.28 -12.84
N LYS A 121 -11.04 -12.26 -12.95
CA LYS A 121 -11.44 -10.85 -12.98
C LYS A 121 -12.39 -10.52 -14.14
N LYS A 122 -12.25 -11.22 -15.26
CA LYS A 122 -13.14 -11.09 -16.44
C LYS A 122 -14.43 -11.92 -16.33
N GLY A 123 -14.66 -12.61 -15.21
CA GLY A 123 -15.83 -13.46 -14.99
C GLY A 123 -15.86 -14.77 -15.79
N LYS A 124 -14.72 -15.16 -16.38
CA LYS A 124 -14.60 -16.42 -17.17
C LYS A 124 -14.43 -17.65 -16.29
N LEU A 125 -13.86 -17.48 -15.10
CA LEU A 125 -13.58 -18.50 -14.11
C LEU A 125 -13.94 -17.99 -12.72
N SER A 126 -14.06 -18.91 -11.77
CA SER A 126 -14.11 -18.62 -10.33
C SER A 126 -12.95 -19.33 -9.63
N ILE A 127 -12.52 -18.81 -8.48
CA ILE A 127 -11.55 -19.47 -7.61
C ILE A 127 -12.06 -20.86 -7.18
N ASN A 128 -13.39 -21.05 -7.13
CA ASN A 128 -14.06 -22.29 -6.76
C ASN A 128 -14.44 -23.16 -7.97
N THR A 129 -14.08 -22.77 -9.20
CA THR A 129 -14.34 -23.59 -10.37
C THR A 129 -13.65 -24.94 -10.22
N ALA A 130 -14.42 -26.02 -10.24
CA ALA A 130 -13.92 -27.40 -10.17
C ALA A 130 -13.35 -27.82 -11.52
N VAL A 131 -12.16 -28.42 -11.49
CA VAL A 131 -11.40 -28.87 -12.64
C VAL A 131 -11.11 -30.34 -12.49
N PRO A 132 -11.70 -31.23 -13.34
CA PRO A 132 -11.45 -32.65 -13.25
C PRO A 132 -10.06 -32.99 -13.82
N VAL A 133 -9.40 -33.95 -13.18
CA VAL A 133 -8.12 -34.50 -13.65
C VAL A 133 -8.39 -35.36 -14.90
N LYS A 134 -7.70 -35.04 -16.00
CA LYS A 134 -7.72 -35.81 -17.26
C LYS A 134 -6.48 -36.72 -17.33
N GLU A 135 -6.51 -37.70 -18.22
CA GLU A 135 -5.37 -38.61 -18.50
C GLU A 135 -4.06 -37.86 -18.78
N ARG A 136 -4.13 -36.74 -19.47
CA ARG A 136 -2.97 -35.87 -19.71
C ARG A 136 -2.36 -35.35 -18.41
N HIS A 137 -3.20 -34.91 -17.46
CA HIS A 137 -2.74 -34.35 -16.20
C HIS A 137 -2.10 -35.42 -15.33
N ALA A 138 -2.72 -36.61 -15.24
CA ALA A 138 -2.17 -37.76 -14.53
C ALA A 138 -0.82 -38.22 -15.11
N ARG A 139 -0.69 -38.21 -16.45
CA ARG A 139 0.59 -38.54 -17.12
C ARG A 139 1.67 -37.51 -16.82
N ILE A 140 1.33 -36.22 -16.79
CA ILE A 140 2.28 -35.13 -16.41
C ILE A 140 2.66 -35.27 -14.93
N ALA A 141 1.70 -35.58 -14.07
CA ALA A 141 1.94 -35.82 -12.65
C ALA A 141 2.90 -36.99 -12.41
N ALA A 142 2.82 -38.04 -13.24
CA ALA A 142 3.70 -39.23 -13.15
C ALA A 142 5.12 -39.00 -13.73
N ASN A 143 5.40 -37.82 -14.34
CA ASN A 143 6.73 -37.54 -14.87
C ASN A 143 7.69 -37.13 -13.75
N SER A 144 8.58 -38.03 -13.38
CA SER A 144 9.57 -37.85 -12.31
C SER A 144 10.62 -36.77 -12.56
N SER A 145 10.75 -36.28 -13.81
CA SER A 145 11.64 -35.14 -14.13
C SER A 145 11.02 -33.78 -13.75
N LEU A 146 9.77 -33.77 -13.28
CA LEU A 146 9.03 -32.54 -12.97
C LEU A 146 8.60 -32.53 -11.48
N SER A 147 8.55 -31.35 -10.89
CA SER A 147 7.91 -31.19 -9.59
C SER A 147 6.39 -31.34 -9.76
N ASN A 148 5.79 -32.22 -8.99
CA ASN A 148 4.36 -32.54 -9.08
C ASN A 148 3.78 -32.94 -7.71
N ASN A 149 2.45 -33.09 -7.70
CA ASN A 149 1.67 -33.86 -6.77
C ASN A 149 1.09 -35.10 -7.51
N ASN A 150 0.61 -36.08 -6.77
CA ASN A 150 0.04 -37.31 -7.35
C ASN A 150 -1.40 -37.06 -7.84
N MET A 151 -1.56 -36.60 -9.07
CA MET A 151 -2.88 -36.41 -9.67
C MET A 151 -3.40 -37.65 -10.36
N GLN A 152 -4.59 -38.10 -9.98
CA GLN A 152 -5.23 -39.31 -10.52
C GLN A 152 -6.54 -38.94 -11.23
N VAL A 153 -6.83 -39.63 -12.33
CA VAL A 153 -8.12 -39.51 -13.00
C VAL A 153 -9.24 -39.89 -12.02
N GLY A 154 -10.31 -39.14 -12.02
CA GLY A 154 -11.39 -39.26 -11.02
C GLY A 154 -11.32 -38.20 -9.91
N ALA A 155 -10.14 -37.66 -9.63
CA ALA A 155 -10.01 -36.50 -8.74
C ALA A 155 -10.45 -35.21 -9.43
N SER A 156 -10.83 -34.22 -8.63
CA SER A 156 -11.13 -32.88 -9.09
C SER A 156 -10.57 -31.85 -8.11
N TYR A 157 -10.03 -30.75 -8.61
CA TYR A 157 -9.45 -29.68 -7.81
C TYR A 157 -10.14 -28.34 -8.18
N THR A 158 -10.34 -27.48 -7.22
CA THR A 158 -10.74 -26.12 -7.50
C THR A 158 -9.57 -25.32 -8.08
N VAL A 159 -9.84 -24.20 -8.77
CA VAL A 159 -8.79 -23.28 -9.23
C VAL A 159 -7.92 -22.82 -8.06
N GLY A 160 -8.50 -22.56 -6.88
CA GLY A 160 -7.76 -22.18 -5.68
C GLY A 160 -6.80 -23.27 -5.22
N GLU A 161 -7.26 -24.54 -5.12
CA GLU A 161 -6.40 -25.67 -4.77
C GLU A 161 -5.26 -25.88 -5.80
N LEU A 162 -5.53 -25.68 -7.09
CA LEU A 162 -4.49 -25.74 -8.12
C LEU A 162 -3.44 -24.64 -7.95
N ILE A 163 -3.84 -23.43 -7.53
CA ILE A 163 -2.90 -22.35 -7.22
C ILE A 163 -2.03 -22.71 -6.01
N GLU A 164 -2.59 -23.33 -4.97
CA GLU A 164 -1.83 -23.82 -3.80
C GLU A 164 -0.83 -24.91 -4.18
N LEU A 165 -1.24 -25.86 -5.02
CA LEU A 165 -0.36 -26.91 -5.55
C LEU A 165 0.76 -26.34 -6.45
N ILE A 166 0.52 -25.22 -7.13
CA ILE A 166 1.57 -24.47 -7.85
C ILE A 166 2.51 -23.77 -6.87
N ALA A 167 1.98 -23.15 -5.82
CA ALA A 167 2.76 -22.37 -4.88
C ALA A 167 3.68 -23.23 -4.01
N VAL A 168 3.16 -24.32 -3.41
CA VAL A 168 3.85 -25.14 -2.41
C VAL A 168 4.67 -26.25 -3.08
N PRO A 169 4.10 -27.36 -3.59
CA PRO A 169 4.90 -28.44 -4.21
C PRO A 169 5.36 -28.08 -5.63
N SER A 170 4.99 -26.91 -6.13
CA SER A 170 5.38 -26.48 -7.49
C SER A 170 4.85 -27.39 -8.62
N SER A 171 3.61 -27.90 -8.49
CA SER A 171 3.03 -28.88 -9.39
C SER A 171 2.97 -28.41 -10.86
N ALA A 172 3.60 -29.18 -11.74
CA ALA A 172 3.51 -29.01 -13.19
C ALA A 172 2.11 -29.40 -13.68
N ALA A 173 1.54 -30.52 -13.17
CA ALA A 173 0.22 -30.96 -13.55
C ALA A 173 -0.87 -29.93 -13.19
N ALA A 174 -0.82 -29.34 -12.01
CA ALA A 174 -1.71 -28.23 -11.62
C ALA A 174 -1.59 -27.04 -12.59
N THR A 175 -0.37 -26.73 -13.04
CA THR A 175 -0.12 -25.67 -14.02
C THR A 175 -0.79 -25.97 -15.37
N TYR A 176 -0.69 -27.22 -15.84
CA TYR A 176 -1.36 -27.67 -17.07
C TYR A 176 -2.88 -27.67 -16.94
N MET A 177 -3.42 -28.04 -15.77
CA MET A 177 -4.86 -27.98 -15.52
C MET A 177 -5.39 -26.54 -15.65
N LEU A 178 -4.68 -25.56 -15.09
CA LEU A 178 -5.04 -24.14 -15.27
C LEU A 178 -4.83 -23.66 -16.70
N MET A 179 -3.76 -24.09 -17.37
CA MET A 179 -3.51 -23.79 -18.78
C MET A 179 -4.66 -24.26 -19.68
N ASP A 180 -5.13 -25.51 -19.49
CA ASP A 180 -6.19 -26.11 -20.29
C ASP A 180 -7.57 -25.43 -20.11
N LEU A 181 -7.76 -24.65 -19.04
CA LEU A 181 -8.93 -23.77 -18.88
C LEU A 181 -8.84 -22.48 -19.70
N LEU A 182 -7.63 -22.08 -20.08
CA LEU A 182 -7.36 -20.77 -20.65
C LEU A 182 -7.04 -20.79 -22.15
N ALA A 183 -6.55 -21.93 -22.65
CA ALA A 183 -6.12 -22.09 -24.03
C ALA A 183 -6.37 -23.52 -24.54
N PRO A 184 -6.61 -23.69 -25.85
CA PRO A 184 -6.84 -25.02 -26.46
C PRO A 184 -5.57 -25.89 -26.49
N ASP A 185 -4.39 -25.27 -26.51
CA ASP A 185 -3.10 -25.92 -26.63
C ASP A 185 -1.99 -25.07 -25.98
N ILE A 186 -0.82 -25.73 -25.77
CA ILE A 186 0.32 -25.10 -25.11
C ILE A 186 0.95 -23.97 -25.93
N ASP A 187 0.99 -24.08 -27.26
CA ASP A 187 1.58 -23.04 -28.12
C ASP A 187 0.75 -21.74 -28.09
N THR A 188 -0.58 -21.89 -28.10
CA THR A 188 -1.49 -20.75 -27.89
C THR A 188 -1.31 -20.14 -26.50
N PHE A 189 -1.16 -20.98 -25.47
CA PHE A 189 -0.93 -20.50 -24.11
C PHE A 189 0.40 -19.77 -23.96
N VAL A 190 1.47 -20.28 -24.55
CA VAL A 190 2.80 -19.62 -24.56
C VAL A 190 2.72 -18.25 -25.24
N LYS A 191 1.94 -18.11 -26.32
CA LYS A 191 1.68 -16.80 -26.95
C LYS A 191 0.99 -15.85 -25.97
N MET A 192 0.01 -16.36 -25.18
CA MET A 192 -0.65 -15.57 -24.13
C MET A 192 0.30 -15.14 -23.02
N MET A 193 1.20 -16.04 -22.57
CA MET A 193 2.22 -15.70 -21.56
C MET A 193 3.14 -14.58 -22.06
N ASN A 194 3.65 -14.68 -23.28
CA ASN A 194 4.54 -13.66 -23.85
C ASN A 194 3.83 -12.33 -24.13
N LYS A 195 2.54 -12.38 -24.54
CA LYS A 195 1.71 -11.17 -24.67
C LYS A 195 1.56 -10.48 -23.31
N LYS A 196 1.25 -11.23 -22.25
CA LYS A 196 1.12 -10.69 -20.90
C LYS A 196 2.47 -10.13 -20.41
N ALA A 197 3.57 -10.81 -20.65
CA ALA A 197 4.90 -10.29 -20.29
C ALA A 197 5.17 -8.92 -20.94
N LYS A 198 4.85 -8.78 -22.23
CA LYS A 198 4.97 -7.49 -22.94
C LYS A 198 4.05 -6.42 -22.35
N GLU A 199 2.80 -6.75 -22.01
CA GLU A 199 1.84 -5.83 -21.36
C GLU A 199 2.37 -5.32 -20.00
N LEU A 200 3.09 -6.17 -19.27
CA LEU A 200 3.70 -5.83 -17.96
C LEU A 200 5.06 -5.12 -18.09
N GLY A 201 5.54 -4.86 -19.31
CA GLY A 201 6.84 -4.25 -19.54
C GLY A 201 8.03 -5.17 -19.29
N MET A 202 7.84 -6.49 -19.28
CA MET A 202 8.89 -7.51 -19.10
C MET A 202 9.67 -7.71 -20.39
N VAL A 203 10.43 -6.70 -20.79
CA VAL A 203 11.06 -6.62 -22.13
C VAL A 203 12.22 -7.60 -22.33
N ASN A 204 12.78 -8.13 -21.26
CA ASN A 204 13.87 -9.11 -21.26
C ASN A 204 13.38 -10.51 -20.85
N THR A 205 12.09 -10.80 -21.00
CA THR A 205 11.48 -12.08 -20.63
C THR A 205 10.91 -12.77 -21.87
N ARG A 206 11.15 -14.07 -21.98
CA ARG A 206 10.52 -14.94 -22.98
C ARG A 206 10.14 -16.26 -22.32
N TYR A 207 8.89 -16.65 -22.55
CA TYR A 207 8.38 -17.96 -22.19
C TYR A 207 8.34 -18.86 -23.43
N VAL A 208 8.76 -20.11 -23.28
CA VAL A 208 8.65 -21.17 -24.26
C VAL A 208 7.74 -22.31 -23.76
N ASN A 209 7.55 -22.40 -22.43
CA ASN A 209 6.56 -23.31 -21.82
C ASN A 209 6.06 -22.72 -20.48
N PRO A 210 4.95 -23.26 -19.93
CA PRO A 210 4.32 -22.70 -18.73
C PRO A 210 5.02 -23.07 -17.41
N ILE A 211 5.92 -24.06 -17.39
CA ILE A 211 6.46 -24.61 -16.15
C ILE A 211 7.94 -24.33 -15.90
N GLY A 212 8.69 -23.85 -16.92
CA GLY A 212 10.08 -23.40 -16.78
C GLY A 212 11.10 -24.55 -16.70
N VAL A 213 10.94 -25.50 -17.59
CA VAL A 213 11.93 -26.57 -17.82
C VAL A 213 12.35 -26.60 -19.30
N LEU A 214 13.38 -27.35 -19.66
CA LEU A 214 13.67 -27.62 -21.08
C LEU A 214 12.48 -28.33 -21.74
N ASN A 215 12.10 -27.92 -22.94
CA ASN A 215 10.94 -28.48 -23.63
C ASN A 215 11.04 -30.01 -23.80
N VAL A 216 12.22 -30.57 -23.97
CA VAL A 216 12.45 -32.01 -24.09
C VAL A 216 11.92 -32.81 -22.90
N LEU A 217 11.90 -32.24 -21.69
CA LEU A 217 11.40 -32.89 -20.48
C LEU A 217 9.88 -33.04 -20.48
N LEU A 218 9.18 -32.32 -21.33
CA LEU A 218 7.72 -32.35 -21.47
C LEU A 218 7.24 -33.43 -22.45
N GLY A 219 8.15 -34.00 -23.27
CA GLY A 219 7.82 -35.02 -24.26
C GLY A 219 6.65 -34.57 -25.18
N LYS A 220 5.67 -35.45 -25.36
CA LYS A 220 4.49 -35.19 -26.20
C LYS A 220 3.56 -34.09 -25.65
N ASP A 221 3.69 -33.72 -24.40
CA ASP A 221 2.90 -32.67 -23.76
C ASP A 221 3.55 -31.29 -23.83
N GLY A 222 4.76 -31.21 -24.44
CA GLY A 222 5.51 -29.97 -24.63
C GLY A 222 5.03 -29.15 -25.83
N PRO A 223 5.52 -27.89 -25.94
CA PRO A 223 5.25 -27.03 -27.09
C PRO A 223 5.99 -27.50 -28.35
N SER A 224 5.53 -27.01 -29.49
CA SER A 224 6.24 -27.17 -30.76
C SER A 224 7.59 -26.43 -30.78
N GLY A 225 8.55 -26.90 -31.55
CA GLY A 225 9.82 -26.20 -31.82
C GLY A 225 11.02 -26.81 -31.10
N ASP A 226 11.99 -25.98 -30.73
CA ASP A 226 13.28 -26.42 -30.19
C ASP A 226 13.10 -27.18 -28.84
N PRO A 227 13.51 -28.46 -28.78
CA PRO A 227 13.39 -29.27 -27.57
C PRO A 227 14.32 -28.78 -26.42
N TYR A 228 15.37 -28.06 -26.73
CA TYR A 228 16.31 -27.53 -25.75
C TYR A 228 16.04 -26.05 -25.37
N ALA A 229 14.97 -25.47 -25.90
CA ALA A 229 14.57 -24.14 -25.51
C ALA A 229 14.19 -24.07 -24.02
N ASP A 230 14.55 -22.97 -23.38
CA ASP A 230 14.27 -22.67 -21.98
C ASP A 230 13.68 -21.26 -21.85
N ASN A 231 12.91 -21.04 -20.81
CA ASN A 231 12.43 -19.73 -20.43
C ASN A 231 13.60 -18.86 -19.95
N TYR A 232 13.54 -17.57 -20.21
CA TYR A 232 14.42 -16.60 -19.56
C TYR A 232 13.68 -15.37 -19.08
N THR A 233 14.22 -14.76 -18.03
CA THR A 233 13.72 -13.51 -17.44
C THR A 233 14.89 -12.74 -16.83
N THR A 234 14.61 -11.61 -16.18
CA THR A 234 15.52 -10.86 -15.33
C THR A 234 14.86 -10.63 -13.98
N ALA A 235 15.65 -10.35 -12.94
CA ALA A 235 15.08 -10.00 -11.64
C ALA A 235 14.20 -8.74 -11.74
N HIS A 236 14.60 -7.77 -12.57
CA HIS A 236 13.85 -6.56 -12.87
C HIS A 236 12.48 -6.87 -13.50
N ASP A 237 12.42 -7.69 -14.54
CA ASP A 237 11.17 -8.04 -15.22
C ASP A 237 10.27 -8.87 -14.31
N TYR A 238 10.87 -9.80 -13.55
CA TYR A 238 10.10 -10.65 -12.66
C TYR A 238 9.48 -9.85 -11.50
N ALA A 239 10.13 -8.78 -11.04
CA ALA A 239 9.54 -7.85 -10.07
C ALA A 239 8.27 -7.16 -10.63
N CYS A 240 8.20 -6.90 -11.97
CA CYS A 240 6.98 -6.38 -12.60
C CYS A 240 5.81 -7.37 -12.48
N LEU A 241 6.04 -8.66 -12.73
CA LEU A 241 5.04 -9.70 -12.58
C LEU A 241 4.55 -9.85 -11.14
N CYS A 242 5.47 -9.91 -10.18
CA CYS A 242 5.14 -10.02 -8.76
C CYS A 242 4.36 -8.79 -8.28
N THR A 243 4.80 -7.59 -8.65
CA THR A 243 4.09 -6.33 -8.32
C THR A 243 2.69 -6.32 -8.93
N TYR A 244 2.54 -6.75 -10.18
CA TYR A 244 1.22 -6.88 -10.82
C TYR A 244 0.29 -7.81 -10.06
N LEU A 245 0.76 -9.01 -9.72
CA LEU A 245 -0.02 -10.01 -9.01
C LEU A 245 -0.46 -9.52 -7.63
N VAL A 246 0.48 -9.08 -6.81
CA VAL A 246 0.19 -8.66 -5.43
C VAL A 246 -0.65 -7.39 -5.36
N THR A 247 -0.52 -6.49 -6.34
CA THR A 247 -1.31 -5.24 -6.39
C THR A 247 -2.73 -5.49 -6.88
N ASN A 248 -2.90 -6.30 -7.94
CA ASN A 248 -4.20 -6.48 -8.58
C ASN A 248 -5.00 -7.66 -8.01
N TYR A 249 -4.32 -8.62 -7.40
CA TYR A 249 -4.88 -9.87 -6.89
C TYR A 249 -4.29 -10.23 -5.52
N PRO A 250 -4.47 -9.38 -4.48
CA PRO A 250 -3.89 -9.61 -3.16
C PRO A 250 -4.37 -10.92 -2.51
N ASP A 251 -5.51 -11.46 -2.93
CA ASP A 251 -6.01 -12.75 -2.48
C ASP A 251 -5.09 -13.93 -2.85
N LEU A 252 -4.20 -13.76 -3.84
CA LEU A 252 -3.13 -14.70 -4.12
C LEU A 252 -2.32 -15.06 -2.85
N LEU A 253 -2.08 -14.07 -2.00
CA LEU A 253 -1.29 -14.27 -0.78
C LEU A 253 -1.94 -15.23 0.22
N LYS A 254 -3.24 -15.47 0.13
CA LYS A 254 -3.91 -16.52 0.92
C LYS A 254 -3.43 -17.92 0.55
N HIS A 255 -3.04 -18.11 -0.71
CA HIS A 255 -2.58 -19.38 -1.29
C HIS A 255 -1.05 -19.56 -1.25
N THR A 256 -0.28 -18.48 -1.01
CA THR A 256 1.20 -18.52 -1.06
C THR A 256 1.89 -18.30 0.28
N LYS A 257 1.16 -17.90 1.32
CA LYS A 257 1.72 -17.56 2.64
C LYS A 257 2.10 -18.74 3.50
N ASN A 258 1.55 -19.92 3.20
CA ASN A 258 1.82 -21.14 3.97
C ASN A 258 2.97 -21.90 3.32
N ALA A 259 3.96 -22.29 4.13
CA ALA A 259 5.08 -23.12 3.67
C ALA A 259 4.63 -24.54 3.40
N ASN A 260 3.66 -25.06 4.17
CA ASN A 260 3.16 -26.42 4.11
C ASN A 260 1.71 -26.47 3.61
N LEU A 261 1.34 -27.54 2.95
CA LEU A 261 0.01 -27.74 2.38
C LEU A 261 -0.47 -29.17 2.64
N VAL A 262 -1.71 -29.30 3.14
CA VAL A 262 -2.46 -30.56 3.09
C VAL A 262 -3.49 -30.41 1.96
N SER A 263 -3.28 -31.16 0.88
CA SER A 263 -4.19 -31.17 -0.28
C SER A 263 -5.23 -32.25 -0.10
N LYS A 264 -6.50 -31.98 -0.45
CA LYS A 264 -7.62 -32.95 -0.39
C LYS A 264 -7.81 -33.65 0.97
N PRO A 265 -7.79 -32.90 2.10
CA PRO A 265 -7.87 -33.50 3.42
C PRO A 265 -9.11 -34.40 3.59
N GLY A 266 -8.95 -35.58 4.23
CA GLY A 266 -10.03 -36.50 4.50
C GLY A 266 -10.54 -37.28 3.28
N THR A 267 -9.85 -37.22 2.12
CA THR A 267 -10.18 -38.00 0.93
C THR A 267 -9.10 -39.02 0.60
N ILE A 268 -9.38 -39.96 -0.32
CA ILE A 268 -8.37 -40.91 -0.84
C ILE A 268 -7.25 -40.21 -1.65
N TYR A 269 -7.37 -38.92 -1.91
CA TYR A 269 -6.40 -38.09 -2.63
C TYR A 269 -5.64 -37.13 -1.68
N GLU A 270 -5.69 -37.39 -0.38
CA GLU A 270 -4.97 -36.58 0.59
C GLU A 270 -3.46 -36.68 0.41
N GLU A 271 -2.79 -35.54 0.33
CA GLU A 271 -1.33 -35.44 0.26
C GLU A 271 -0.83 -34.29 1.15
N HIS A 272 0.35 -34.52 1.74
CA HIS A 272 1.03 -33.54 2.59
C HIS A 272 2.29 -33.04 1.89
N PHE A 273 2.48 -31.74 1.84
CA PHE A 273 3.62 -31.10 1.19
C PHE A 273 4.34 -30.14 2.12
N GLU A 274 5.65 -30.23 2.11
CA GLU A 274 6.56 -29.22 2.65
C GLU A 274 7.05 -28.37 1.49
N GLY A 275 6.93 -27.05 1.61
CA GLY A 275 7.36 -26.11 0.57
C GLY A 275 8.84 -25.76 0.72
N HIS A 276 9.38 -25.15 -0.34
CA HIS A 276 10.78 -24.74 -0.42
C HIS A 276 11.01 -23.26 -0.14
N ASN A 277 9.98 -22.53 0.34
CA ASN A 277 10.11 -21.12 0.69
C ASN A 277 10.37 -20.98 2.20
N TYR A 278 11.63 -21.17 2.57
CA TYR A 278 12.07 -21.14 3.97
C TYR A 278 12.08 -19.74 4.62
N SER A 279 11.66 -18.69 3.88
CA SER A 279 11.46 -17.34 4.44
C SER A 279 10.03 -17.12 4.96
N LEU A 280 9.11 -18.10 4.78
CA LEU A 280 7.74 -18.01 5.30
C LEU A 280 7.68 -18.26 6.81
N ALA A 281 6.57 -17.87 7.43
CA ALA A 281 6.37 -18.03 8.87
C ALA A 281 6.43 -19.51 9.27
N GLY A 282 7.18 -19.81 10.35
CA GLY A 282 7.40 -21.17 10.85
C GLY A 282 8.61 -21.86 10.25
N GLU A 283 9.22 -21.32 9.20
CA GLU A 283 10.36 -21.92 8.51
C GLU A 283 11.71 -21.41 9.07
N LYS A 284 12.80 -22.13 8.68
CA LYS A 284 14.16 -21.92 9.20
C LYS A 284 14.68 -20.49 9.07
N TYR A 285 14.30 -19.78 8.02
CA TYR A 285 14.72 -18.42 7.72
C TYR A 285 13.53 -17.46 7.71
N ALA A 286 12.50 -17.73 8.53
CA ALA A 286 11.29 -16.92 8.57
C ALA A 286 11.59 -15.42 8.63
N PHE A 287 11.04 -14.65 7.68
CA PHE A 287 11.19 -13.21 7.62
C PHE A 287 9.89 -12.52 8.09
N PRO A 288 9.98 -11.52 8.98
CA PRO A 288 8.79 -10.83 9.51
C PRO A 288 7.93 -10.20 8.40
N GLY A 289 6.67 -10.64 8.32
CA GLY A 289 5.70 -10.13 7.34
C GLY A 289 5.78 -10.76 5.96
N ALA A 290 6.61 -11.81 5.78
CA ALA A 290 6.65 -12.59 4.54
C ALA A 290 5.35 -13.38 4.33
N ASP A 291 4.79 -13.34 3.12
CA ASP A 291 3.51 -13.98 2.77
C ASP A 291 3.45 -14.57 1.34
N GLY A 292 4.57 -14.84 0.74
CA GLY A 292 4.68 -15.47 -0.58
C GLY A 292 5.98 -15.06 -1.28
N ILE A 293 6.30 -15.48 -2.52
CA ILE A 293 5.35 -15.87 -3.56
C ILE A 293 5.72 -17.25 -4.15
N LYS A 294 6.95 -17.41 -4.70
CA LYS A 294 7.32 -18.62 -5.45
C LYS A 294 8.81 -18.87 -5.48
N THR A 295 9.19 -20.14 -5.40
CA THR A 295 10.56 -20.63 -5.60
C THR A 295 10.71 -21.27 -6.98
N GLY A 296 11.95 -21.36 -7.45
CA GLY A 296 12.30 -22.05 -8.69
C GLY A 296 13.70 -22.66 -8.61
N SER A 297 13.83 -23.88 -9.09
CA SER A 297 15.09 -24.61 -9.07
C SER A 297 15.37 -25.19 -10.46
N ALA A 298 16.56 -24.97 -10.98
CA ALA A 298 17.03 -25.47 -12.27
C ALA A 298 18.51 -25.79 -12.22
N ARG A 299 19.04 -26.51 -13.22
CA ARG A 299 20.46 -26.83 -13.34
C ARG A 299 21.40 -25.61 -13.22
N LYS A 300 20.91 -24.40 -13.58
CA LYS A 300 21.66 -23.15 -13.49
C LYS A 300 21.60 -22.48 -12.12
N GLY A 301 20.87 -23.04 -11.15
CA GLY A 301 20.79 -22.51 -9.80
C GLY A 301 19.37 -22.36 -9.27
N TYR A 302 19.31 -21.91 -8.03
CA TYR A 302 18.10 -21.73 -7.25
C TYR A 302 17.65 -20.28 -7.28
N ASN A 303 16.34 -20.08 -7.46
CA ASN A 303 15.71 -18.77 -7.52
C ASN A 303 14.62 -18.67 -6.49
N TYR A 304 14.28 -17.46 -6.05
CA TYR A 304 13.02 -17.25 -5.36
C TYR A 304 12.53 -15.80 -5.49
N SER A 305 11.25 -15.64 -5.29
CA SER A 305 10.58 -14.37 -5.13
C SER A 305 9.86 -14.33 -3.79
N LEU A 306 10.08 -13.26 -3.05
CA LEU A 306 9.45 -13.00 -1.77
C LEU A 306 8.67 -11.69 -1.82
N THR A 307 7.55 -11.64 -1.10
CA THR A 307 6.94 -10.37 -0.71
C THR A 307 6.78 -10.35 0.80
N ALA A 308 7.07 -9.21 1.39
CA ALA A 308 6.89 -8.98 2.81
C ALA A 308 6.25 -7.62 3.06
N LYS A 309 5.45 -7.53 4.14
CA LYS A 309 4.79 -6.29 4.55
C LYS A 309 5.12 -5.96 5.99
N GLN A 310 5.65 -4.74 6.22
CA GLN A 310 5.85 -4.18 7.56
C GLN A 310 5.18 -2.81 7.63
N GLY A 311 4.20 -2.65 8.49
CA GLY A 311 3.38 -1.45 8.56
C GLY A 311 2.66 -1.17 7.23
N ASN A 312 2.89 0.02 6.67
CA ASN A 312 2.32 0.42 5.36
C ASN A 312 3.24 0.08 4.17
N THR A 313 4.45 -0.38 4.41
CA THR A 313 5.44 -0.69 3.38
C THR A 313 5.36 -2.15 3.00
N ARG A 314 5.23 -2.44 1.72
CA ARG A 314 5.35 -3.78 1.16
C ARG A 314 6.45 -3.79 0.11
N MET A 315 7.33 -4.75 0.21
CA MET A 315 8.43 -4.91 -0.71
C MET A 315 8.31 -6.23 -1.47
N ILE A 316 8.83 -6.23 -2.69
CA ILE A 316 9.06 -7.42 -3.52
C ILE A 316 10.57 -7.63 -3.58
N GLU A 317 10.97 -8.83 -3.37
CA GLU A 317 12.35 -9.31 -3.48
C GLU A 317 12.44 -10.41 -4.52
N ILE A 318 13.44 -10.34 -5.39
CA ILE A 318 13.77 -11.40 -6.37
C ILE A 318 15.23 -11.74 -6.24
N ILE A 319 15.51 -13.03 -6.09
CA ILE A 319 16.86 -13.61 -6.13
C ILE A 319 16.89 -14.64 -7.26
N LEU A 320 17.86 -14.50 -8.16
CA LEU A 320 18.04 -15.42 -9.29
C LEU A 320 19.44 -16.04 -9.25
N GLY A 321 19.52 -17.36 -9.45
CA GLY A 321 20.75 -18.07 -9.76
C GLY A 321 21.74 -18.21 -8.61
N VAL A 322 21.28 -18.70 -7.46
CA VAL A 322 22.15 -19.09 -6.34
C VAL A 322 22.70 -20.50 -6.62
N SER A 323 24.00 -20.63 -6.88
CA SER A 323 24.73 -21.88 -7.14
C SER A 323 24.11 -22.79 -8.23
N VAL A 324 24.49 -24.05 -8.26
CA VAL A 324 24.03 -25.06 -9.22
C VAL A 324 23.12 -26.10 -8.56
N TRP A 325 22.34 -26.82 -9.37
CA TRP A 325 21.28 -27.74 -8.95
C TRP A 325 21.70 -28.80 -7.94
N GLU A 326 22.87 -29.43 -8.07
CA GLU A 326 23.28 -30.55 -7.23
C GLU A 326 23.85 -30.15 -5.87
N ASP A 327 23.78 -28.87 -5.53
CA ASP A 327 24.21 -28.34 -4.25
C ASP A 327 22.99 -28.11 -3.32
N GLU A 328 22.75 -29.04 -2.41
CA GLU A 328 21.62 -29.02 -1.47
C GLU A 328 21.62 -27.75 -0.58
N LEU A 329 22.79 -27.21 -0.25
CA LEU A 329 22.88 -25.97 0.53
C LEU A 329 22.43 -24.74 -0.26
N ALA A 330 22.61 -24.73 -1.60
CA ALA A 330 22.24 -23.61 -2.44
C ALA A 330 20.73 -23.29 -2.37
N GLU A 331 19.89 -24.31 -2.28
CA GLU A 331 18.44 -24.11 -2.10
C GLU A 331 18.14 -23.35 -0.81
N SER A 332 18.84 -23.68 0.26
CA SER A 332 18.69 -23.03 1.57
C SER A 332 19.30 -21.63 1.59
N MET A 333 20.48 -21.44 0.98
CA MET A 333 21.26 -20.19 1.04
C MET A 333 20.62 -19.02 0.30
N ARG A 334 19.76 -19.24 -0.70
CA ARG A 334 19.02 -18.16 -1.35
C ARG A 334 18.21 -17.32 -0.35
N HIS A 335 17.73 -17.92 0.74
CA HIS A 335 16.88 -17.25 1.74
C HIS A 335 17.64 -16.28 2.64
N PRO A 336 18.73 -16.67 3.35
CA PRO A 336 19.47 -15.71 4.16
C PRO A 336 20.14 -14.62 3.30
N ILE A 337 20.55 -14.92 2.06
CA ILE A 337 21.06 -13.90 1.13
C ILE A 337 20.00 -12.84 0.87
N GLY A 338 18.80 -13.25 0.48
CA GLY A 338 17.73 -12.31 0.18
C GLY A 338 17.20 -11.61 1.42
N ASN A 339 16.89 -12.36 2.48
CA ASN A 339 16.39 -11.79 3.74
C ASN A 339 17.32 -10.68 4.27
N SER A 340 18.63 -10.81 4.08
CA SER A 340 19.62 -9.83 4.56
C SER A 340 19.48 -8.48 3.86
N ILE A 341 19.33 -8.46 2.54
CA ILE A 341 19.13 -7.21 1.78
C ILE A 341 17.70 -6.65 1.99
N LEU A 342 16.71 -7.52 2.20
CA LEU A 342 15.35 -7.10 2.48
C LEU A 342 15.22 -6.45 3.87
N GLU A 343 15.93 -6.98 4.86
CA GLU A 343 16.02 -6.37 6.19
C GLU A 343 16.64 -4.97 6.13
N ASP A 344 17.74 -4.78 5.38
CA ASP A 344 18.35 -3.46 5.19
C ASP A 344 17.41 -2.49 4.48
N ALA A 345 16.66 -2.99 3.49
CA ALA A 345 15.67 -2.17 2.80
C ALA A 345 14.54 -1.71 3.75
N PHE A 346 13.99 -2.62 4.58
CA PHE A 346 13.00 -2.25 5.60
C PHE A 346 13.57 -1.40 6.73
N ALA A 347 14.84 -1.56 7.09
CA ALA A 347 15.50 -0.71 8.07
C ALA A 347 15.62 0.73 7.56
N LYS A 348 15.92 0.90 6.27
CA LYS A 348 16.22 2.20 5.65
C LYS A 348 14.99 2.93 5.11
N TYR A 349 14.04 2.23 4.49
CA TYR A 349 12.95 2.84 3.72
C TYR A 349 11.57 2.56 4.32
N GLU A 350 10.64 3.51 4.10
CA GLU A 350 9.23 3.35 4.39
C GLU A 350 8.34 4.05 3.37
N TYR A 351 7.18 3.45 3.06
CA TYR A 351 6.12 4.09 2.29
C TYR A 351 5.18 4.82 3.24
N ARG A 352 5.13 6.14 3.15
CA ARG A 352 4.33 6.97 4.07
C ARG A 352 3.76 8.21 3.41
N LYS A 353 2.81 8.82 4.09
CA LYS A 353 2.29 10.13 3.73
C LYS A 353 3.34 11.21 4.02
N LEU A 354 3.63 12.03 3.00
CA LEU A 354 4.62 13.11 3.05
C LEU A 354 3.99 14.50 2.97
N LEU A 355 2.77 14.60 2.43
CA LEU A 355 2.01 15.84 2.37
C LEU A 355 0.52 15.52 2.45
N SER A 356 -0.21 16.23 3.29
CA SER A 356 -1.68 16.12 3.33
C SER A 356 -2.32 16.93 2.20
N ALA A 357 -3.52 16.54 1.77
CA ALA A 357 -4.35 17.41 0.95
C ALA A 357 -4.61 18.73 1.69
N GLY A 358 -4.54 19.86 0.99
CA GLY A 358 -4.69 21.14 1.65
C GLY A 358 -4.21 22.33 0.82
N THR A 359 -4.23 23.50 1.44
CA THR A 359 -3.77 24.75 0.84
C THR A 359 -2.41 25.13 1.40
N TYR A 360 -1.48 25.45 0.52
CA TYR A 360 -0.08 25.73 0.85
C TYR A 360 0.39 27.01 0.18
N SER A 361 1.27 27.75 0.85
CA SER A 361 2.01 28.86 0.27
C SER A 361 3.36 28.40 -0.25
N VAL A 362 3.69 28.72 -1.49
CA VAL A 362 4.97 28.39 -2.13
C VAL A 362 5.38 29.49 -3.12
N LYS A 363 6.57 30.07 -2.94
CA LYS A 363 7.13 31.13 -3.81
C LYS A 363 6.14 32.28 -4.07
N GLY A 364 5.44 32.74 -3.02
CA GLY A 364 4.47 33.86 -3.10
C GLY A 364 3.12 33.50 -3.70
N LYS A 365 2.90 32.26 -4.12
CA LYS A 365 1.61 31.78 -4.64
C LYS A 365 0.92 30.87 -3.65
N ILE A 366 -0.40 30.83 -3.69
CA ILE A 366 -1.23 29.92 -2.93
C ILE A 366 -1.64 28.78 -3.86
N ILE A 367 -1.34 27.56 -3.47
CA ILE A 367 -1.71 26.34 -4.21
C ILE A 367 -2.60 25.43 -3.36
N ARG A 368 -3.50 24.69 -4.01
CA ARG A 368 -4.31 23.64 -3.39
C ARG A 368 -3.92 22.27 -3.93
N VAL A 369 -3.42 21.41 -3.05
CA VAL A 369 -3.15 19.99 -3.31
C VAL A 369 -4.42 19.20 -2.99
N LYS A 370 -4.94 18.44 -3.97
CA LYS A 370 -6.28 17.82 -3.88
C LYS A 370 -6.30 16.51 -3.12
N LYS A 371 -5.17 15.77 -3.08
CA LYS A 371 -5.04 14.45 -2.46
C LYS A 371 -3.77 14.40 -1.62
N ASP A 372 -3.79 13.57 -0.59
CA ASP A 372 -2.58 13.24 0.17
C ASP A 372 -1.51 12.71 -0.77
N PHE A 373 -0.26 13.13 -0.53
CA PHE A 373 0.90 12.64 -1.28
C PHE A 373 1.67 11.62 -0.46
N TYR A 374 1.85 10.46 -1.04
CA TYR A 374 2.59 9.33 -0.47
C TYR A 374 3.79 9.00 -1.36
N ASP A 375 4.88 8.55 -0.74
CA ASP A 375 6.05 8.06 -1.47
C ASP A 375 6.86 7.11 -0.57
N CYS A 376 7.74 6.31 -1.20
CA CYS A 376 8.74 5.51 -0.52
C CYS A 376 10.02 6.32 -0.36
N VAL A 377 10.44 6.54 0.88
CA VAL A 377 11.58 7.39 1.20
C VAL A 377 12.38 6.80 2.37
N PRO A 378 13.64 7.22 2.58
CA PRO A 378 14.35 6.91 3.83
C PRO A 378 13.54 7.36 5.05
N LYS A 379 13.58 6.58 6.14
CA LYS A 379 12.78 6.84 7.35
C LYS A 379 13.08 8.20 7.99
N ASP A 380 14.32 8.63 7.95
CA ASP A 380 14.79 9.91 8.46
C ASP A 380 14.58 11.09 7.51
N TYR A 381 14.06 10.83 6.28
CA TYR A 381 13.89 11.85 5.26
C TYR A 381 12.85 12.89 5.66
N LYS A 382 13.27 14.16 5.71
CA LYS A 382 12.37 15.31 5.88
C LYS A 382 11.92 15.80 4.50
N PRO A 383 10.62 15.71 4.18
CA PRO A 383 10.12 16.00 2.84
C PRO A 383 10.50 17.39 2.35
N LYS A 384 11.06 17.47 1.14
CA LYS A 384 11.35 18.68 0.41
C LYS A 384 10.79 18.54 -1.00
N PHE A 385 10.04 19.54 -1.44
CA PHE A 385 9.31 19.47 -2.70
C PHE A 385 9.90 20.40 -3.76
N ILE A 386 9.73 19.99 -5.01
CA ILE A 386 9.86 20.84 -6.20
C ILE A 386 8.45 21.04 -6.74
N CYS A 387 8.09 22.31 -7.01
CA CYS A 387 6.83 22.67 -7.66
C CYS A 387 7.09 23.18 -9.07
N ASP A 388 6.50 22.53 -10.05
CA ASP A 388 6.45 22.99 -11.42
C ASP A 388 5.11 23.70 -11.65
N PHE A 389 5.15 25.00 -11.80
CA PHE A 389 3.95 25.82 -12.02
C PHE A 389 3.41 25.73 -13.45
N LYS A 390 4.24 25.33 -14.43
CA LYS A 390 3.82 25.14 -15.82
C LYS A 390 2.93 23.90 -15.94
N THR A 391 3.38 22.78 -15.37
CA THR A 391 2.64 21.51 -15.37
C THR A 391 1.66 21.38 -14.20
N LYS A 392 1.72 22.31 -13.23
CA LYS A 392 0.94 22.29 -11.96
C LYS A 392 1.13 21.00 -11.18
N THR A 393 2.37 20.53 -11.10
CA THR A 393 2.75 19.32 -10.39
C THR A 393 3.79 19.61 -9.30
N LEU A 394 3.73 18.81 -8.23
CA LEU A 394 4.76 18.77 -7.21
C LEU A 394 5.29 17.34 -7.07
N LYS A 395 6.56 17.23 -6.76
CA LYS A 395 7.26 15.97 -6.49
C LYS A 395 8.35 16.20 -5.45
N LEU A 396 8.92 15.12 -4.92
CA LEU A 396 10.06 15.24 -4.01
C LEU A 396 11.32 15.72 -4.76
N ASN A 397 12.19 16.42 -4.05
CA ASN A 397 13.50 16.81 -4.58
C ASN A 397 14.54 15.70 -4.34
N ILE A 398 14.31 14.55 -5.01
CA ILE A 398 15.18 13.38 -4.97
C ILE A 398 15.53 13.01 -6.41
N SER A 399 16.81 12.95 -6.75
CA SER A 399 17.29 12.58 -8.10
C SER A 399 17.66 11.09 -8.16
N ASN A 400 17.93 10.64 -9.38
CA ASN A 400 18.53 9.32 -9.68
C ASN A 400 17.75 8.11 -9.15
N ARG A 401 16.48 8.27 -8.73
CA ARG A 401 15.64 7.13 -8.41
C ARG A 401 15.38 6.29 -9.65
N LYS A 402 15.39 4.98 -9.47
CA LYS A 402 15.01 4.02 -10.52
C LYS A 402 13.69 3.34 -10.16
N TYR A 403 12.97 2.95 -11.19
CA TYR A 403 11.66 2.31 -11.07
C TYR A 403 11.59 1.10 -12.01
N ILE A 404 10.84 0.09 -11.63
CA ILE A 404 10.51 -1.00 -12.55
C ILE A 404 9.60 -0.49 -13.67
N ASN A 405 9.55 -1.21 -14.78
CA ASN A 405 8.75 -0.82 -15.93
C ASN A 405 7.26 -0.67 -15.55
N GLY A 406 6.60 0.32 -16.15
CA GLY A 406 5.22 0.67 -15.83
C GLY A 406 5.05 1.67 -14.68
N PHE A 407 6.13 2.02 -13.98
CA PHE A 407 6.11 3.02 -12.90
C PHE A 407 6.95 4.25 -13.25
N THR A 408 6.57 5.37 -12.68
CA THR A 408 7.27 6.64 -12.83
C THR A 408 7.36 7.34 -11.48
N GLU A 409 8.23 8.35 -11.40
CA GLU A 409 8.39 9.13 -10.19
C GLU A 409 7.03 9.65 -9.66
N PRO A 410 6.70 9.40 -8.38
CA PRO A 410 5.47 9.90 -7.78
C PRO A 410 5.37 11.42 -7.85
N SER A 411 4.19 11.91 -8.23
CA SER A 411 3.88 13.34 -8.28
C SER A 411 2.43 13.61 -7.89
N ALA A 412 2.16 14.81 -7.38
CA ALA A 412 0.79 15.25 -7.11
C ALA A 412 0.46 16.50 -7.92
N LYS A 413 -0.77 16.57 -8.40
CA LYS A 413 -1.30 17.77 -9.08
C LYS A 413 -1.80 18.78 -8.05
N PHE A 414 -1.61 20.06 -8.34
CA PHE A 414 -2.17 21.16 -7.57
C PHE A 414 -2.90 22.15 -8.48
N THR A 415 -3.77 22.97 -7.89
CA THR A 415 -4.36 24.15 -8.53
C THR A 415 -3.78 25.40 -7.89
N ILE A 416 -3.50 26.42 -8.69
CA ILE A 416 -3.15 27.75 -8.19
C ILE A 416 -4.48 28.43 -7.83
N LEU A 417 -4.58 28.89 -6.60
CA LEU A 417 -5.67 29.77 -6.19
C LEU A 417 -5.26 31.17 -6.61
N GLU A 418 -6.18 31.93 -7.24
CA GLU A 418 -5.88 33.29 -7.69
C GLU A 418 -5.24 34.12 -6.58
N ASP A 419 -4.22 34.90 -6.95
CA ASP A 419 -3.50 35.79 -6.05
C ASP A 419 -4.47 36.85 -5.51
N ASN A 420 -5.18 36.57 -4.44
CA ASN A 420 -5.73 37.62 -3.58
C ASN A 420 -4.63 38.40 -2.84
N ALA A 421 -3.38 38.27 -3.28
CA ALA A 421 -2.26 39.06 -2.76
C ALA A 421 -2.31 40.53 -3.19
N LYS A 422 -3.24 40.91 -4.10
CA LYS A 422 -3.53 42.32 -4.43
C LYS A 422 -4.84 42.82 -3.82
N SER A 423 -5.75 41.97 -3.40
CA SER A 423 -6.77 42.37 -2.44
C SER A 423 -6.13 42.24 -1.07
N GLY A 424 -5.60 43.32 -0.57
CA GLY A 424 -5.20 43.40 0.82
C GLY A 424 -6.27 42.67 1.65
N VAL A 425 -5.88 41.65 2.40
CA VAL A 425 -6.65 41.25 3.56
C VAL A 425 -6.66 42.50 4.40
N SER A 426 -7.63 43.34 4.09
CA SER A 426 -7.90 44.56 4.82
C SER A 426 -8.00 44.08 6.27
N SER A 427 -7.26 44.72 7.12
CA SER A 427 -7.36 44.64 8.57
C SER A 427 -8.77 45.01 9.07
N SER A 428 -9.74 45.12 8.15
CA SER A 428 -11.15 45.45 8.40
C SER A 428 -11.85 44.42 9.29
N ASN A 429 -11.49 43.12 9.20
CA ASN A 429 -12.11 42.10 10.06
C ASN A 429 -11.66 42.24 11.52
N GLY A 430 -10.41 42.55 11.79
CA GLY A 430 -9.92 42.84 13.13
C GLY A 430 -10.57 44.11 13.71
N SER A 431 -10.70 45.15 12.88
CA SER A 431 -11.34 46.42 13.25
C SER A 431 -12.85 46.23 13.47
N PHE A 432 -13.53 45.47 12.61
CA PHE A 432 -14.95 45.16 12.76
C PHE A 432 -15.24 44.32 14.02
N ILE A 433 -14.45 43.32 14.30
CA ILE A 433 -14.57 42.51 15.54
C ILE A 433 -14.30 43.38 16.78
N LEU A 434 -13.33 44.25 16.74
CA LEU A 434 -13.02 45.17 17.81
C LEU A 434 -14.14 46.20 18.01
N PHE A 435 -14.73 46.69 16.92
CA PHE A 435 -15.90 47.57 16.93
C PHE A 435 -17.12 46.90 17.52
N MET A 436 -17.41 45.66 17.11
CA MET A 436 -18.53 44.87 17.69
C MET A 436 -18.31 44.57 19.18
N LYS A 437 -17.09 44.30 19.62
CA LYS A 437 -16.76 44.15 21.06
C LYS A 437 -17.03 45.42 21.83
N LYS A 438 -16.68 46.61 21.30
CA LYS A 438 -16.97 47.92 21.93
C LYS A 438 -18.49 48.17 22.05
N ILE A 439 -19.27 47.88 21.01
CA ILE A 439 -20.73 48.00 21.05
C ILE A 439 -21.30 47.06 22.12
N PHE A 440 -20.84 45.82 22.22
CA PHE A 440 -21.32 44.89 23.20
C PHE A 440 -21.03 45.30 24.64
N ILE A 441 -19.83 45.81 24.93
CA ILE A 441 -19.47 46.38 26.22
C ILE A 441 -20.37 47.58 26.55
N PHE A 442 -20.63 48.45 25.57
CA PHE A 442 -21.51 49.63 25.73
C PHE A 442 -22.95 49.22 26.10
N ILE A 443 -23.49 48.18 25.46
CA ILE A 443 -24.83 47.65 25.75
C ILE A 443 -24.88 47.09 27.17
N ILE A 444 -23.85 46.35 27.62
CA ILE A 444 -23.78 45.84 29.00
C ILE A 444 -23.78 46.99 29.99
N ILE A 445 -22.99 48.03 29.79
CA ILE A 445 -22.93 49.21 30.66
C ILE A 445 -24.30 49.87 30.73
N LEU A 446 -24.97 50.03 29.58
CA LEU A 446 -26.32 50.65 29.54
C LEU A 446 -27.37 49.85 30.33
N ILE A 447 -27.32 48.51 30.19
CA ILE A 447 -28.19 47.62 30.96
C ILE A 447 -27.90 47.76 32.47
N CYS A 448 -26.65 47.78 32.87
CA CYS A 448 -26.25 47.98 34.26
C CYS A 448 -26.74 49.31 34.82
N LEU A 449 -26.62 50.40 34.05
CA LEU A 449 -27.13 51.72 34.46
C LEU A 449 -28.66 51.72 34.63
N LEU A 450 -29.40 51.07 33.74
CA LEU A 450 -30.84 50.92 33.84
C LEU A 450 -31.23 50.15 35.11
N PHE A 451 -30.50 49.10 35.46
CA PHE A 451 -30.68 48.36 36.70
C PHE A 451 -30.42 49.19 37.93
N ILE A 452 -29.33 49.94 37.95
CA ILE A 452 -28.97 50.84 39.07
C ILE A 452 -30.09 51.89 39.23
N ARG A 453 -30.53 52.52 38.16
CA ARG A 453 -31.63 53.48 38.16
C ARG A 453 -32.93 52.87 38.68
N SER A 454 -33.27 51.68 38.25
CA SER A 454 -34.45 50.93 38.72
C SER A 454 -34.34 50.61 40.21
N TYR A 455 -33.16 50.20 40.67
CA TYR A 455 -32.91 49.90 42.09
C TYR A 455 -33.02 51.17 42.96
N ILE A 456 -32.43 52.28 42.54
CA ILE A 456 -32.52 53.57 43.25
C ILE A 456 -33.99 54.01 43.34
N SER A 457 -34.72 53.95 42.23
CA SER A 457 -36.16 54.28 42.21
C SER A 457 -36.98 53.40 43.13
N TYR A 458 -36.65 52.13 43.22
CA TYR A 458 -37.30 51.18 44.15
C TYR A 458 -36.99 51.54 45.61
N LYS A 459 -35.75 51.84 45.94
CA LYS A 459 -35.31 52.21 47.30
C LYS A 459 -35.97 53.51 47.75
N ASN A 460 -36.06 54.51 46.89
CA ASN A 460 -36.70 55.79 47.18
C ASN A 460 -38.24 55.62 47.41
N ARG A 461 -38.92 54.79 46.66
CA ARG A 461 -40.34 54.46 46.87
C ARG A 461 -40.57 53.67 48.16
N ALA A 462 -39.66 52.77 48.53
CA ALA A 462 -39.73 52.04 49.78
C ALA A 462 -39.51 52.96 50.98
N SER A 463 -38.59 53.92 50.90
CA SER A 463 -38.33 54.94 51.92
C SER A 463 -39.54 55.85 52.13
N LYS A 464 -40.18 56.32 51.01
CA LYS A 464 -41.33 57.18 51.06
C LYS A 464 -42.54 56.46 51.73
N ARG A 465 -42.76 55.19 51.42
CA ARG A 465 -43.81 54.34 52.08
C ARG A 465 -43.53 54.09 53.57
N LYS A 466 -42.26 54.05 54.00
CA LYS A 466 -41.89 53.89 55.40
C LYS A 466 -42.08 55.17 56.18
N TYR A 467 -41.90 56.31 55.53
CA TYR A 467 -42.19 57.66 56.12
C TYR A 467 -43.70 57.92 56.29
N GLU A 468 -44.52 57.55 55.26
CA GLU A 468 -45.98 57.69 55.25
C GLU A 468 -46.66 56.72 56.25
N ARG A 469 -45.99 55.66 56.75
CA ARG A 469 -46.51 54.77 57.79
C ARG A 469 -46.14 55.21 59.24
N ARG A 470 -45.32 56.21 59.35
CA ARG A 470 -44.91 56.77 60.69
C ARG A 470 -45.59 58.11 60.99
N ARG A 471 -46.45 58.61 60.10
CA ARG A 471 -47.48 59.61 60.40
C ARG A 471 -48.88 58.92 60.53
#